data_edbef36c4072ef977e1012f6da229c68
#
_entry.id   edbef36c4072ef977e1012f6da229c68
#
_cell.length_a   1.000
_cell.length_b   1.000
_cell.length_c   1.000
_cell.angle_alpha   90.00
_cell.angle_beta   90.00
_cell.angle_gamma   90.00
#
_symmetry.space_group_name_H-M   'P 1'
#
loop_
_entity.id
_entity.type
_entity.pdbx_description
1 polymer ?
#
loop_
_entity_poly.entity_id
_entity_poly.type
_entity_poly.pdbx_seq_one_letter_code
_entity_poly.pdbx_strand_id
1 'polypeptide(L)'
;MLDTSKRVVIVGLGLLGGRYALGLTRAGFAVDGIDRSPEAVEFALKEGYIQRGAAENFAPLLAEAGYVVLGLYPTALLDWLKQYGGLLPAGCLVTDTCGVKTGVVDTAQALMPEGVEFIGSHPMAGKEVSGVTNAHLVDFAPANFIITPTEKNTEAGLTFAWSLAPTLGLPHITTLTPAEHDQMIGYVSQLTHAIAVSLMCASDNGRLAEYTGDSFRDLTRIARI
;
A
#
# COMPACT_ATOMS: atom_id res chain seq x y z
N MET A 1 -18.35 -4.79 -8.04
CA MET A 1 -17.99 -5.02 -6.62
C MET A 1 -17.04 -6.20 -6.56
N LEU A 2 -16.13 -6.22 -5.59
CA LEU A 2 -15.22 -7.34 -5.36
C LEU A 2 -15.99 -8.58 -4.91
N ASP A 3 -15.51 -9.75 -5.30
CA ASP A 3 -16.07 -11.04 -4.91
C ASP A 3 -15.54 -11.42 -3.50
N THR A 4 -16.40 -11.36 -2.50
CA THR A 4 -16.07 -11.66 -1.10
C THR A 4 -15.84 -13.15 -0.84
N SER A 5 -16.16 -14.03 -1.79
CA SER A 5 -15.81 -15.46 -1.68
C SER A 5 -14.33 -15.75 -1.92
N LYS A 6 -13.63 -14.83 -2.57
CA LYS A 6 -12.18 -14.91 -2.82
C LYS A 6 -11.39 -14.46 -1.60
N ARG A 7 -10.36 -15.22 -1.26
CA ARG A 7 -9.42 -14.84 -0.19
C ARG A 7 -8.49 -13.71 -0.63
N VAL A 8 -8.19 -12.83 0.30
CA VAL A 8 -7.20 -11.77 0.11
C VAL A 8 -5.94 -12.10 0.90
N VAL A 9 -4.79 -12.02 0.27
CA VAL A 9 -3.50 -12.14 0.95
C VAL A 9 -2.80 -10.77 0.96
N ILE A 10 -2.47 -10.29 2.14
CA ILE A 10 -1.66 -9.07 2.33
C ILE A 10 -0.21 -9.49 2.54
N VAL A 11 0.68 -9.04 1.67
CA VAL A 11 2.12 -9.26 1.81
C VAL A 11 2.78 -7.97 2.29
N GLY A 12 3.36 -8.03 3.48
CA GLY A 12 3.86 -6.86 4.21
C GLY A 12 2.79 -6.26 5.12
N LEU A 13 2.82 -6.66 6.39
CA LEU A 13 1.94 -6.14 7.45
C LEU A 13 2.57 -4.90 8.11
N GLY A 14 2.94 -3.91 7.28
CA GLY A 14 3.35 -2.60 7.74
C GLY A 14 2.15 -1.69 8.05
N LEU A 15 2.36 -0.37 8.02
CA LEU A 15 1.31 0.61 8.26
C LEU A 15 0.17 0.49 7.25
N LEU A 16 0.48 0.51 5.95
CA LEU A 16 -0.53 0.44 4.88
C LEU A 16 -1.07 -0.99 4.70
N GLY A 17 -0.20 -2.01 4.68
CA GLY A 17 -0.67 -3.39 4.58
C GLY A 17 -1.60 -3.79 5.72
N GLY A 18 -1.28 -3.40 6.96
CA GLY A 18 -2.17 -3.57 8.12
C GLY A 18 -3.48 -2.81 7.97
N ARG A 19 -3.45 -1.59 7.41
CA ARG A 19 -4.67 -0.80 7.16
C ARG A 19 -5.57 -1.44 6.09
N TYR A 20 -4.98 -2.02 5.04
CA TYR A 20 -5.70 -2.80 4.05
C TYR A 20 -6.31 -4.05 4.68
N ALA A 21 -5.52 -4.81 5.46
CA ALA A 21 -6.00 -6.01 6.15
C ALA A 21 -7.22 -5.68 7.02
N LEU A 22 -7.14 -4.67 7.88
CA LEU A 22 -8.23 -4.20 8.73
C LEU A 22 -9.46 -3.78 7.91
N GLY A 23 -9.27 -3.02 6.82
CA GLY A 23 -10.35 -2.53 5.98
C GLY A 23 -11.10 -3.65 5.27
N LEU A 24 -10.35 -4.58 4.67
CA LEU A 24 -10.92 -5.71 3.93
C LEU A 24 -11.59 -6.73 4.85
N THR A 25 -11.04 -6.97 6.04
CA THR A 25 -11.69 -7.81 7.05
C THR A 25 -13.02 -7.20 7.50
N ARG A 26 -13.07 -5.88 7.74
CA ARG A 26 -14.33 -5.18 8.05
C ARG A 26 -15.33 -5.18 6.91
N ALA A 27 -14.87 -5.25 5.67
CA ALA A 27 -15.70 -5.39 4.48
C ALA A 27 -16.18 -6.84 4.23
N GLY A 28 -15.83 -7.79 5.11
CA GLY A 28 -16.30 -9.17 5.07
C GLY A 28 -15.44 -10.15 4.27
N PHE A 29 -14.22 -9.76 3.89
CA PHE A 29 -13.30 -10.66 3.21
C PHE A 29 -12.60 -11.60 4.20
N ALA A 30 -12.27 -12.81 3.73
CA ALA A 30 -11.31 -13.68 4.37
C ALA A 30 -9.89 -13.16 4.04
N VAL A 31 -9.23 -12.57 5.01
CA VAL A 31 -7.91 -11.93 4.84
C VAL A 31 -6.84 -12.77 5.51
N ASP A 32 -5.77 -13.07 4.78
CA ASP A 32 -4.55 -13.71 5.26
C ASP A 32 -3.38 -12.71 5.19
N GLY A 33 -2.37 -12.89 6.04
CA GLY A 33 -1.23 -11.98 6.10
C GLY A 33 0.11 -12.68 6.03
N ILE A 34 1.05 -12.08 5.32
CA ILE A 34 2.43 -12.54 5.23
C ILE A 34 3.33 -11.37 5.60
N ASP A 35 4.18 -11.56 6.59
CA ASP A 35 5.23 -10.59 6.94
C ASP A 35 6.46 -11.31 7.47
N ARG A 36 7.65 -10.77 7.20
CA ARG A 36 8.91 -11.31 7.71
C ARG A 36 9.05 -11.19 9.24
N SER A 37 8.26 -10.30 9.89
CA SER A 37 8.20 -10.17 11.34
C SER A 37 7.10 -11.07 11.90
N PRO A 38 7.45 -12.12 12.68
CA PRO A 38 6.47 -12.93 13.40
C PRO A 38 5.59 -12.09 14.33
N GLU A 39 6.16 -11.04 14.94
CA GLU A 39 5.44 -10.15 15.87
C GLU A 39 4.35 -9.35 15.14
N ALA A 40 4.60 -8.92 13.89
CA ALA A 40 3.60 -8.24 13.08
C ALA A 40 2.44 -9.17 12.72
N VAL A 41 2.75 -10.42 12.39
CA VAL A 41 1.76 -11.47 12.10
C VAL A 41 0.93 -11.78 13.35
N GLU A 42 1.58 -11.98 14.50
CA GLU A 42 0.91 -12.27 15.77
C GLU A 42 -0.03 -11.13 16.17
N PHE A 43 0.44 -9.88 16.06
CA PHE A 43 -0.39 -8.71 16.35
C PHE A 43 -1.63 -8.68 15.43
N ALA A 44 -1.43 -8.85 14.13
CA ALA A 44 -2.53 -8.79 13.16
C ALA A 44 -3.57 -9.91 13.37
N LEU A 45 -3.13 -11.11 13.78
CA LEU A 45 -4.01 -12.22 14.18
C LEU A 45 -4.79 -11.88 15.45
N LYS A 46 -4.11 -11.40 16.48
CA LYS A 46 -4.69 -11.05 17.78
C LYS A 46 -5.75 -9.96 17.67
N GLU A 47 -5.46 -8.92 16.87
CA GLU A 47 -6.39 -7.80 16.65
C GLU A 47 -7.49 -8.10 15.61
N GLY A 48 -7.48 -9.31 15.03
CA GLY A 48 -8.47 -9.72 14.04
C GLY A 48 -8.35 -8.97 12.70
N TYR A 49 -7.16 -8.49 12.35
CA TYR A 49 -6.90 -7.88 11.05
C TYR A 49 -6.80 -8.93 9.95
N ILE A 50 -6.35 -10.13 10.32
CA ILE A 50 -6.19 -11.29 9.46
C ILE A 50 -6.73 -12.54 10.13
N GLN A 51 -7.13 -13.55 9.35
CA GLN A 51 -7.60 -14.84 9.86
C GLN A 51 -6.49 -15.88 9.98
N ARG A 52 -5.55 -15.86 9.04
CA ARG A 52 -4.36 -16.72 9.00
C ARG A 52 -3.16 -15.84 8.70
N GLY A 53 -1.99 -16.22 9.21
CA GLY A 53 -0.78 -15.47 8.94
C GLY A 53 0.46 -16.36 9.02
N ALA A 54 1.52 -15.97 8.32
CA ALA A 54 2.79 -16.66 8.33
C ALA A 54 3.97 -15.71 8.09
N ALA A 55 5.05 -15.91 8.83
CA ALA A 55 6.33 -15.27 8.56
C ALA A 55 7.21 -16.12 7.63
N GLU A 56 7.02 -17.43 7.65
CA GLU A 56 7.71 -18.41 6.83
C GLU A 56 6.71 -19.46 6.32
N ASN A 57 7.08 -20.25 5.32
CA ASN A 57 6.27 -21.36 4.80
C ASN A 57 4.85 -20.96 4.37
N PHE A 58 4.70 -19.77 3.81
CA PHE A 58 3.42 -19.15 3.43
C PHE A 58 2.86 -19.60 2.07
N ALA A 59 3.53 -20.50 1.36
CA ALA A 59 3.06 -21.03 0.07
C ALA A 59 1.59 -21.53 0.09
N PRO A 60 1.11 -22.20 1.16
CA PRO A 60 -0.29 -22.62 1.23
C PRO A 60 -1.28 -21.42 1.25
N LEU A 61 -0.89 -20.28 1.82
CA LEU A 61 -1.73 -19.08 1.82
C LEU A 61 -1.83 -18.49 0.41
N LEU A 62 -0.72 -18.47 -0.33
CA LEU A 62 -0.68 -17.95 -1.70
C LEU A 62 -1.48 -18.84 -2.67
N ALA A 63 -1.45 -20.16 -2.48
CA ALA A 63 -2.16 -21.10 -3.34
C ALA A 63 -3.70 -20.89 -3.34
N GLU A 64 -4.25 -20.30 -2.29
CA GLU A 64 -5.68 -20.00 -2.15
C GLU A 64 -6.03 -18.53 -2.47
N ALA A 65 -5.04 -17.71 -2.86
CA ALA A 65 -5.24 -16.28 -3.06
C ALA A 65 -6.05 -15.99 -4.32
N GLY A 66 -7.17 -15.31 -4.17
CA GLY A 66 -7.89 -14.70 -5.28
C GLY A 66 -7.48 -13.24 -5.52
N TYR A 67 -7.04 -12.57 -4.45
CA TYR A 67 -6.53 -11.21 -4.47
C TYR A 67 -5.26 -11.12 -3.63
N VAL A 68 -4.26 -10.37 -4.11
CA VAL A 68 -3.03 -10.09 -3.35
C VAL A 68 -2.78 -8.59 -3.32
N VAL A 69 -2.45 -8.08 -2.13
CA VAL A 69 -2.01 -6.69 -1.94
C VAL A 69 -0.56 -6.69 -1.43
N LEU A 70 0.34 -6.07 -2.17
CA LEU A 70 1.75 -5.95 -1.82
C LEU A 70 2.00 -4.64 -1.07
N GLY A 71 2.03 -4.70 0.26
CA GLY A 71 2.35 -3.59 1.17
C GLY A 71 3.85 -3.46 1.42
N LEU A 72 4.67 -3.53 0.36
CA LEU A 72 6.13 -3.57 0.40
C LEU A 72 6.75 -2.32 -0.23
N TYR A 73 7.99 -2.02 0.13
CA TYR A 73 8.78 -1.01 -0.59
C TYR A 73 9.11 -1.49 -2.01
N PRO A 74 9.31 -0.58 -2.99
CA PRO A 74 9.45 -0.92 -4.41
C PRO A 74 10.46 -2.03 -4.71
N THR A 75 11.68 -1.94 -4.17
CA THR A 75 12.71 -2.97 -4.36
C THR A 75 12.30 -4.30 -3.76
N ALA A 76 11.79 -4.28 -2.51
CA ALA A 76 11.34 -5.48 -1.81
C ALA A 76 10.14 -6.15 -2.53
N LEU A 77 9.25 -5.35 -3.12
CA LEU A 77 8.14 -5.83 -3.93
C LEU A 77 8.64 -6.62 -5.14
N LEU A 78 9.55 -6.04 -5.91
CA LEU A 78 10.09 -6.70 -7.10
C LEU A 78 10.88 -7.97 -6.76
N ASP A 79 11.66 -7.93 -5.68
CA ASP A 79 12.42 -9.10 -5.23
C ASP A 79 11.49 -10.20 -4.70
N TRP A 80 10.43 -9.83 -3.99
CA TRP A 80 9.41 -10.78 -3.55
C TRP A 80 8.70 -11.44 -4.74
N LEU A 81 8.32 -10.66 -5.74
CA LEU A 81 7.67 -11.19 -6.95
C LEU A 81 8.59 -12.13 -7.74
N LYS A 82 9.88 -11.82 -7.88
CA LYS A 82 10.86 -12.71 -8.52
C LYS A 82 10.95 -14.05 -7.80
N GLN A 83 10.90 -14.04 -6.48
CA GLN A 83 11.08 -15.23 -5.67
C GLN A 83 9.80 -16.05 -5.53
N TYR A 84 8.66 -15.41 -5.35
CA TYR A 84 7.41 -16.05 -4.94
C TYR A 84 6.24 -15.84 -5.90
N GLY A 85 6.37 -14.97 -6.89
CA GLY A 85 5.29 -14.69 -7.86
C GLY A 85 4.79 -15.94 -8.58
N GLY A 86 5.68 -16.90 -8.85
CA GLY A 86 5.31 -18.18 -9.45
C GLY A 86 4.43 -19.10 -8.59
N LEU A 87 4.19 -18.77 -7.31
CA LEU A 87 3.28 -19.49 -6.42
C LEU A 87 1.83 -18.98 -6.52
N LEU A 88 1.60 -17.88 -7.21
CA LEU A 88 0.26 -17.30 -7.35
C LEU A 88 -0.60 -18.13 -8.31
N PRO A 89 -1.84 -18.46 -7.95
CA PRO A 89 -2.71 -19.26 -8.78
C PRO A 89 -3.25 -18.44 -9.97
N ALA A 90 -3.51 -19.12 -11.09
CA ALA A 90 -4.16 -18.50 -12.25
C ALA A 90 -5.52 -17.87 -11.83
N GLY A 91 -5.81 -16.68 -12.35
CA GLY A 91 -6.99 -15.89 -12.00
C GLY A 91 -6.81 -15.01 -10.75
N CYS A 92 -5.63 -15.05 -10.11
CA CYS A 92 -5.28 -14.13 -9.03
C CYS A 92 -5.05 -12.71 -9.58
N LEU A 93 -5.58 -11.70 -8.89
CA LEU A 93 -5.37 -10.29 -9.19
C LEU A 93 -4.49 -9.67 -8.10
N VAL A 94 -3.42 -9.01 -8.52
CA VAL A 94 -2.37 -8.48 -7.63
C VAL A 94 -2.35 -6.96 -7.74
N THR A 95 -2.21 -6.27 -6.61
CA THR A 95 -1.98 -4.84 -6.56
C THR A 95 -0.94 -4.48 -5.50
N ASP A 96 -0.54 -3.22 -5.47
CA ASP A 96 0.44 -2.71 -4.51
C ASP A 96 -0.02 -1.42 -3.81
N THR A 97 0.81 -0.93 -2.89
CA THR A 97 0.59 0.34 -2.19
C THR A 97 1.76 1.31 -2.37
N CYS A 98 2.68 1.04 -3.30
CA CYS A 98 3.92 1.81 -3.46
C CYS A 98 3.68 3.25 -3.88
N GLY A 99 4.46 4.16 -3.33
CA GLY A 99 4.48 5.58 -3.73
C GLY A 99 5.34 5.88 -4.96
N VAL A 100 5.88 4.88 -5.65
CA VAL A 100 6.65 4.99 -6.90
C VAL A 100 6.11 3.97 -7.89
N LYS A 101 5.92 4.37 -9.15
CA LYS A 101 5.29 3.54 -10.18
C LYS A 101 6.18 3.30 -11.40
N THR A 102 6.97 4.28 -11.81
CA THR A 102 7.89 4.14 -12.94
C THR A 102 8.91 3.03 -12.68
N GLY A 103 9.03 2.10 -13.62
CA GLY A 103 9.89 0.93 -13.50
C GLY A 103 9.35 -0.17 -12.56
N VAL A 104 8.43 0.13 -11.65
CA VAL A 104 7.81 -0.85 -10.76
C VAL A 104 6.67 -1.57 -11.46
N VAL A 105 5.71 -0.83 -12.04
CA VAL A 105 4.49 -1.40 -12.62
C VAL A 105 4.79 -2.36 -13.76
N ASP A 106 5.58 -1.90 -14.74
CA ASP A 106 5.93 -2.72 -15.90
C ASP A 106 6.76 -3.95 -15.52
N THR A 107 7.70 -3.79 -14.57
CA THR A 107 8.51 -4.90 -14.08
C THR A 107 7.66 -5.90 -13.29
N ALA A 108 6.79 -5.43 -12.40
CA ALA A 108 5.88 -6.29 -11.66
C ALA A 108 4.97 -7.07 -12.61
N GLN A 109 4.37 -6.39 -13.60
CA GLN A 109 3.52 -7.04 -14.60
C GLN A 109 4.28 -8.09 -15.42
N ALA A 110 5.56 -7.85 -15.75
CA ALA A 110 6.39 -8.81 -16.47
C ALA A 110 6.78 -10.04 -15.64
N LEU A 111 6.75 -9.93 -14.31
CA LEU A 111 7.03 -11.02 -13.37
C LEU A 111 5.81 -11.90 -13.05
N MET A 112 4.61 -11.50 -13.49
CA MET A 112 3.40 -12.30 -13.25
C MET A 112 3.43 -13.59 -14.07
N PRO A 113 3.07 -14.74 -13.46
CA PRO A 113 2.87 -15.97 -14.22
C PRO A 113 1.62 -15.88 -15.10
N GLU A 114 1.49 -16.82 -16.02
CA GLU A 114 0.33 -16.90 -16.91
C GLU A 114 -0.98 -16.95 -16.10
N GLY A 115 -1.94 -16.14 -16.50
CA GLY A 115 -3.25 -16.05 -15.85
C GLY A 115 -3.26 -15.22 -14.56
N VAL A 116 -2.15 -14.61 -14.16
CA VAL A 116 -2.08 -13.67 -13.02
C VAL A 116 -1.87 -12.25 -13.55
N GLU A 117 -2.56 -11.29 -12.97
CA GLU A 117 -2.51 -9.91 -13.43
C GLU A 117 -2.11 -8.96 -12.30
N PHE A 118 -1.18 -8.04 -12.59
CA PHE A 118 -0.78 -6.98 -11.68
C PHE A 118 -1.37 -5.65 -12.11
N ILE A 119 -1.98 -4.91 -11.19
CA ILE A 119 -2.49 -3.55 -11.41
C ILE A 119 -1.88 -2.63 -10.36
N GLY A 120 -1.08 -1.66 -10.78
CA GLY A 120 -0.48 -0.70 -9.86
C GLY A 120 -1.52 0.18 -9.20
N SER A 121 -1.41 0.37 -7.87
CA SER A 121 -2.25 1.32 -7.13
C SER A 121 -1.48 2.04 -6.02
N HIS A 122 -1.98 3.22 -5.63
CA HIS A 122 -1.37 4.01 -4.56
C HIS A 122 -2.46 4.74 -3.76
N PRO A 123 -2.73 4.34 -2.51
CA PRO A 123 -3.55 5.12 -1.61
C PRO A 123 -2.75 6.34 -1.13
N MET A 124 -3.23 7.55 -1.44
CA MET A 124 -2.62 8.81 -1.00
C MET A 124 -2.89 9.06 0.49
N ALA A 125 -2.52 8.08 1.32
CA ALA A 125 -2.73 8.07 2.76
C ALA A 125 -1.48 7.55 3.48
N GLY A 126 -1.22 8.11 4.63
CA GLY A 126 -0.10 7.71 5.48
C GLY A 126 -0.12 8.49 6.79
N LYS A 127 0.82 8.15 7.63
CA LYS A 127 1.13 8.85 8.89
C LYS A 127 2.62 8.77 9.14
N GLU A 128 3.15 9.71 9.91
CA GLU A 128 4.57 9.75 10.30
C GLU A 128 4.87 8.71 11.43
N VAL A 129 4.30 7.51 11.28
CA VAL A 129 4.50 6.35 12.14
C VAL A 129 4.62 5.09 11.29
N SER A 130 5.15 4.02 11.85
CA SER A 130 5.36 2.77 11.13
C SER A 130 4.73 1.57 11.86
N GLY A 131 4.63 0.45 11.17
CA GLY A 131 4.22 -0.83 11.73
C GLY A 131 2.71 -1.05 11.78
N VAL A 132 2.33 -2.32 11.87
CA VAL A 132 0.94 -2.79 11.88
C VAL A 132 0.17 -2.28 13.10
N THR A 133 0.85 -2.08 14.23
CA THR A 133 0.25 -1.56 15.47
C THR A 133 -0.39 -0.19 15.31
N ASN A 134 0.11 0.61 14.35
CA ASN A 134 -0.38 1.94 14.03
C ASN A 134 -1.32 1.97 12.82
N ALA A 135 -1.60 0.84 12.20
CA ALA A 135 -2.42 0.75 10.97
C ALA A 135 -3.83 1.36 11.14
N HIS A 136 -4.41 1.24 12.35
CA HIS A 136 -5.71 1.80 12.68
C HIS A 136 -5.76 3.34 12.66
N LEU A 137 -4.60 4.00 12.74
CA LEU A 137 -4.48 5.47 12.72
C LEU A 137 -4.57 6.06 11.30
N VAL A 138 -4.40 5.23 10.27
CA VAL A 138 -4.50 5.69 8.87
C VAL A 138 -5.96 5.87 8.51
N ASP A 139 -6.33 7.10 8.15
CA ASP A 139 -7.66 7.42 7.65
C ASP A 139 -7.69 7.42 6.12
N PHE A 140 -8.57 6.62 5.55
CA PHE A 140 -8.78 6.54 4.11
C PHE A 140 -9.90 7.47 3.61
N ALA A 141 -10.77 7.97 4.51
CA ALA A 141 -11.91 8.78 4.10
C ALA A 141 -11.55 10.08 3.34
N PRO A 142 -10.49 10.84 3.71
CA PRO A 142 -10.09 12.03 2.95
C PRO A 142 -9.12 11.73 1.80
N ALA A 143 -8.68 10.47 1.63
CA ALA A 143 -7.57 10.16 0.76
C ALA A 143 -8.01 9.88 -0.69
N ASN A 144 -7.14 10.25 -1.63
CA ASN A 144 -7.26 9.85 -3.03
C ASN A 144 -6.67 8.45 -3.24
N PHE A 145 -7.17 7.75 -4.24
CA PHE A 145 -6.65 6.47 -4.69
C PHE A 145 -6.24 6.59 -6.16
N ILE A 146 -4.97 6.34 -6.44
CA ILE A 146 -4.44 6.40 -7.80
C ILE A 146 -4.26 4.98 -8.33
N ILE A 147 -4.77 4.73 -9.53
CA ILE A 147 -4.59 3.48 -10.27
C ILE A 147 -3.67 3.76 -11.45
N THR A 148 -2.67 2.90 -11.64
CA THR A 148 -1.71 3.01 -12.74
C THR A 148 -1.76 1.75 -13.61
N PRO A 149 -2.77 1.62 -14.49
CA PRO A 149 -2.92 0.48 -15.35
C PRO A 149 -1.86 0.47 -16.47
N THR A 150 -1.67 -0.70 -17.03
CA THR A 150 -0.89 -0.91 -18.27
C THR A 150 -1.81 -1.39 -19.37
N GLU A 151 -1.32 -1.41 -20.63
CA GLU A 151 -2.03 -1.98 -21.78
C GLU A 151 -2.32 -3.48 -21.65
N LYS A 152 -1.64 -4.16 -20.71
CA LYS A 152 -1.83 -5.60 -20.43
C LYS A 152 -2.98 -5.87 -19.47
N ASN A 153 -3.53 -4.83 -18.83
CA ASN A 153 -4.60 -5.01 -17.87
C ASN A 153 -5.93 -5.28 -18.56
N THR A 154 -6.60 -6.33 -18.07
CA THR A 154 -7.92 -6.74 -18.53
C THR A 154 -9.02 -5.93 -17.84
N GLU A 155 -10.25 -6.04 -18.36
CA GLU A 155 -11.44 -5.46 -17.70
C GLU A 155 -11.62 -6.01 -16.27
N ALA A 156 -11.28 -7.27 -16.03
CA ALA A 156 -11.34 -7.89 -14.70
C ALA A 156 -10.35 -7.24 -13.72
N GLY A 157 -9.09 -7.02 -14.16
CA GLY A 157 -8.08 -6.34 -13.37
C GLY A 157 -8.44 -4.89 -13.08
N LEU A 158 -8.92 -4.16 -14.07
CA LEU A 158 -9.40 -2.78 -13.87
C LEU A 158 -10.59 -2.73 -12.90
N THR A 159 -11.56 -3.62 -13.05
CA THR A 159 -12.71 -3.72 -12.15
C THR A 159 -12.26 -4.02 -10.71
N PHE A 160 -11.27 -4.89 -10.52
CA PHE A 160 -10.68 -5.16 -9.22
C PHE A 160 -10.13 -3.87 -8.60
N ALA A 161 -9.24 -3.16 -9.29
CA ALA A 161 -8.60 -1.96 -8.78
C ALA A 161 -9.63 -0.85 -8.47
N TRP A 162 -10.58 -0.61 -9.37
CA TRP A 162 -11.66 0.37 -9.19
C TRP A 162 -12.60 0.02 -8.02
N SER A 163 -12.84 -1.27 -7.77
CA SER A 163 -13.71 -1.71 -6.68
C SER A 163 -13.00 -1.70 -5.32
N LEU A 164 -11.68 -1.81 -5.31
CA LEU A 164 -10.88 -1.87 -4.07
C LEU A 164 -10.98 -0.56 -3.27
N ALA A 165 -10.92 0.59 -3.93
CA ALA A 165 -10.97 1.90 -3.29
C ALA A 165 -12.26 2.11 -2.48
N PRO A 166 -13.49 2.01 -3.03
CA PRO A 166 -14.70 2.18 -2.24
C PRO A 166 -14.87 1.10 -1.17
N THR A 167 -14.38 -0.14 -1.41
CA THR A 167 -14.38 -1.20 -0.39
C THR A 167 -13.55 -0.81 0.84
N LEU A 168 -12.48 -0.06 0.64
CA LEU A 168 -11.60 0.44 1.70
C LEU A 168 -12.05 1.80 2.27
N GLY A 169 -13.07 2.44 1.68
CA GLY A 169 -13.56 3.75 2.09
C GLY A 169 -12.79 4.93 1.47
N LEU A 170 -12.07 4.71 0.37
CA LEU A 170 -11.39 5.76 -0.40
C LEU A 170 -12.39 6.35 -1.43
N PRO A 171 -12.77 7.64 -1.31
CA PRO A 171 -13.88 8.18 -2.10
C PRO A 171 -13.47 8.65 -3.50
N HIS A 172 -12.20 8.98 -3.70
CA HIS A 172 -11.71 9.60 -4.92
C HIS A 172 -10.72 8.70 -5.63
N ILE A 173 -11.04 8.34 -6.87
CA ILE A 173 -10.20 7.47 -7.71
C ILE A 173 -9.74 8.26 -8.93
N THR A 174 -8.44 8.20 -9.20
CA THR A 174 -7.83 8.79 -10.39
C THR A 174 -6.99 7.73 -11.10
N THR A 175 -7.02 7.72 -12.42
CA THR A 175 -6.18 6.87 -13.25
C THR A 175 -5.10 7.72 -13.91
N LEU A 176 -3.84 7.34 -13.74
CA LEU A 176 -2.66 8.01 -14.31
C LEU A 176 -1.74 6.95 -14.92
N THR A 177 -0.91 7.38 -15.87
CA THR A 177 0.24 6.57 -16.26
C THR A 177 1.27 6.53 -15.12
N PRO A 178 2.16 5.52 -15.05
CA PRO A 178 3.25 5.51 -14.06
C PRO A 178 4.09 6.79 -14.03
N ALA A 179 4.39 7.35 -15.21
CA ALA A 179 5.18 8.58 -15.32
C ALA A 179 4.44 9.82 -14.79
N GLU A 180 3.15 9.99 -15.15
CA GLU A 180 2.32 11.07 -14.62
C GLU A 180 2.15 10.95 -13.10
N HIS A 181 1.94 9.72 -12.60
CA HIS A 181 1.89 9.47 -11.17
C HIS A 181 3.15 9.99 -10.47
N ASP A 182 4.33 9.54 -10.91
CA ASP A 182 5.59 9.90 -10.23
C ASP A 182 5.90 11.39 -10.35
N GLN A 183 5.55 12.03 -11.46
CA GLN A 183 5.65 13.49 -11.60
C GLN A 183 4.76 14.20 -10.59
N MET A 184 3.51 13.77 -10.43
CA MET A 184 2.59 14.38 -9.46
C MET A 184 3.03 14.13 -8.02
N ILE A 185 3.49 12.91 -7.68
CA ILE A 185 4.02 12.60 -6.35
C ILE A 185 5.29 13.41 -6.04
N GLY A 186 6.14 13.61 -7.04
CA GLY A 186 7.31 14.50 -6.92
C GLY A 186 6.91 15.90 -6.47
N TYR A 187 5.83 16.43 -7.02
CA TYR A 187 5.33 17.77 -6.69
C TYR A 187 4.55 17.81 -5.36
N VAL A 188 3.50 16.98 -5.20
CA VAL A 188 2.57 17.11 -4.07
C VAL A 188 3.08 16.47 -2.78
N SER A 189 4.08 15.59 -2.85
CA SER A 189 4.64 14.87 -1.71
C SER A 189 6.12 15.18 -1.51
N GLN A 190 6.98 14.81 -2.46
CA GLN A 190 8.44 14.93 -2.27
C GLN A 190 8.91 16.38 -2.11
N LEU A 191 8.40 17.29 -2.94
CA LEU A 191 8.74 18.72 -2.84
C LEU A 191 8.25 19.32 -1.51
N THR A 192 7.06 18.96 -1.04
CA THR A 192 6.54 19.45 0.25
C THR A 192 7.40 18.99 1.41
N HIS A 193 7.88 17.74 1.41
CA HIS A 193 8.83 17.23 2.40
C HIS A 193 10.18 17.96 2.31
N ALA A 194 10.70 18.17 1.11
CA ALA A 194 11.97 18.90 0.91
C ALA A 194 11.88 20.34 1.44
N ILE A 195 10.76 21.03 1.22
CA ILE A 195 10.51 22.37 1.74
C ILE A 195 10.46 22.34 3.28
N ALA A 196 9.73 21.40 3.87
CA ALA A 196 9.61 21.30 5.33
C ALA A 196 10.98 21.01 6.01
N VAL A 197 11.74 20.07 5.46
CA VAL A 197 13.08 19.73 5.97
C VAL A 197 14.03 20.91 5.79
N SER A 198 14.05 21.55 4.61
CA SER A 198 14.89 22.72 4.36
C SER A 198 14.58 23.88 5.30
N LEU A 199 13.29 24.12 5.57
CA LEU A 199 12.87 25.15 6.53
C LEU A 199 13.38 24.84 7.95
N MET A 200 13.29 23.57 8.38
CA MET A 200 13.82 23.18 9.70
C MET A 200 15.34 23.27 9.79
N CYS A 201 16.05 23.01 8.70
CA CYS A 201 17.51 23.13 8.64
C CYS A 201 18.01 24.58 8.47
N ALA A 202 17.15 25.53 8.13
CA ALA A 202 17.55 26.91 7.87
C ALA A 202 17.89 27.71 9.13
N SER A 203 17.62 27.18 10.33
CA SER A 203 17.86 27.88 11.60
C SER A 203 18.24 26.89 12.71
N ASP A 204 19.32 27.19 13.41
CA ASP A 204 19.77 26.46 14.61
C ASP A 204 19.19 27.04 15.92
N ASN A 205 18.09 27.79 15.85
CA ASN A 205 17.50 28.43 17.01
C ASN A 205 16.86 27.40 17.96
N GLY A 206 17.55 27.06 19.05
CA GLY A 206 17.09 26.14 20.08
C GLY A 206 15.82 26.58 20.82
N ARG A 207 15.39 27.83 20.66
CA ARG A 207 14.17 28.41 21.24
C ARG A 207 13.02 28.49 20.24
N LEU A 208 13.10 27.85 19.08
CA LEU A 208 12.13 27.96 18.00
C LEU A 208 10.69 27.66 18.48
N ALA A 209 10.53 26.71 19.38
CA ALA A 209 9.22 26.33 19.93
C ALA A 209 8.52 27.47 20.70
N GLU A 210 9.27 28.47 21.21
CA GLU A 210 8.69 29.60 21.92
C GLU A 210 8.02 30.64 21.00
N TYR A 211 8.34 30.59 19.69
CA TYR A 211 7.91 31.55 18.69
C TYR A 211 6.97 30.97 17.65
N THR A 212 6.83 29.63 17.58
CA THR A 212 6.08 28.97 16.52
C THR A 212 4.58 29.01 16.74
N GLY A 213 3.86 29.52 15.76
CA GLY A 213 2.40 29.41 15.62
C GLY A 213 2.00 28.17 14.82
N ASP A 214 0.69 28.06 14.55
CA ASP A 214 0.09 26.90 13.85
C ASP A 214 0.62 26.76 12.43
N SER A 215 0.74 27.85 11.66
CA SER A 215 1.25 27.82 10.28
C SER A 215 2.64 27.17 10.18
N PHE A 216 3.54 27.47 11.15
CA PHE A 216 4.87 26.88 11.16
C PHE A 216 4.79 25.37 11.52
N ARG A 217 3.98 25.03 12.53
CA ARG A 217 3.77 23.64 12.94
C ARG A 217 3.19 22.78 11.84
N ASP A 218 2.17 23.30 11.14
CA ASP A 218 1.52 22.60 10.03
C ASP A 218 2.50 22.35 8.89
N LEU A 219 3.27 23.37 8.49
CA LEU A 219 4.24 23.25 7.41
C LEU A 219 5.40 22.32 7.73
N THR A 220 5.83 22.29 9.01
CA THR A 220 7.01 21.50 9.44
C THR A 220 6.66 20.14 10.03
N ARG A 221 5.38 19.82 10.21
CA ARG A 221 4.91 18.55 10.76
C ARG A 221 5.52 17.34 10.04
N ILE A 222 5.60 17.42 8.71
CA ILE A 222 6.13 16.36 7.84
C ILE A 222 7.66 16.33 7.74
N ALA A 223 8.38 17.23 8.41
CA ALA A 223 9.85 17.17 8.49
C ALA A 223 10.36 16.11 9.48
N ARG A 224 9.48 15.48 10.24
CA ARG A 224 9.80 14.38 11.17
C ARG A 224 9.71 13.06 10.41
N ILE A 225 10.79 12.67 9.79
CA ILE A 225 10.91 11.37 9.12
C ILE A 225 12.04 10.59 9.79
#